data_ebe2d2680df03695982967a8518c3c06
#
_entry.id   ebe2d2680df03695982967a8518c3c06
#
_cell.length_a   1.000
_cell.length_b   1.000
_cell.length_c   1.000
_cell.angle_alpha   90.00
_cell.angle_beta   90.00
_cell.angle_gamma   90.00
#
_symmetry.space_group_name_H-M   'P 1'
#
loop_
_entity.id
_entity.type
_entity.pdbx_description
1 polymer ?
#
loop_
_entity_poly.entity_id
_entity_poly.type
_entity_poly.pdbx_seq_one_letter_code
_entity_poly.pdbx_strand_id
1 'polypeptide(L)'
;TKMKNIKLTIEYDGKEYNGWQKQPNKLNIQGEIERAIQNITGEQVELIGSGRTDAGVHAFGQVANFKIDSDFPIEKMAIAINSQLKKSIRIKKTEEVSQEFHSRYNCHSKTYQYVIDNSEQGSAIYRGLSYHVPQELDVEKMQKAVTYFVGEHDFSSFKSSGTSSKSSVRIIYDANVEKDGE
;
A
#
# COMPACT_ATOMS: atom_id res chain seq x y z
N THR A 1 -20.48 -22.76 11.08
CA THR A 1 -19.62 -22.20 10.00
C THR A 1 -18.16 -22.26 10.44
N LYS A 2 -17.24 -22.51 9.52
CA LYS A 2 -15.82 -22.61 9.82
C LYS A 2 -15.16 -21.24 9.57
N MET A 3 -14.45 -20.71 10.57
CA MET A 3 -13.66 -19.49 10.44
C MET A 3 -12.74 -19.58 9.22
N LYS A 4 -12.85 -18.64 8.30
CA LYS A 4 -12.01 -18.51 7.11
C LYS A 4 -10.99 -17.39 7.30
N ASN A 5 -9.80 -17.53 6.74
CA ASN A 5 -8.80 -16.47 6.64
C ASN A 5 -8.74 -16.01 5.18
N ILE A 6 -9.13 -14.77 4.93
CA ILE A 6 -9.26 -14.21 3.59
C ILE A 6 -8.16 -13.19 3.34
N LYS A 7 -7.38 -13.42 2.29
CA LYS A 7 -6.35 -12.51 1.80
C LYS A 7 -6.93 -11.63 0.69
N LEU A 8 -6.66 -10.34 0.78
CA LEU A 8 -7.00 -9.34 -0.22
C LEU A 8 -5.75 -8.79 -0.88
N THR A 9 -5.80 -8.61 -2.20
CA THR A 9 -4.88 -7.75 -2.94
C THR A 9 -5.63 -6.46 -3.29
N ILE A 10 -5.06 -5.31 -2.92
CA ILE A 10 -5.76 -4.04 -2.89
C ILE A 10 -4.96 -2.98 -3.66
N GLU A 11 -5.65 -2.27 -4.54
CA GLU A 11 -5.13 -1.07 -5.21
C GLU A 11 -5.87 0.15 -4.67
N TYR A 12 -5.16 1.24 -4.43
CA TYR A 12 -5.80 2.50 -4.05
C TYR A 12 -5.04 3.75 -4.48
N ASP A 13 -5.81 4.75 -4.88
CA ASP A 13 -5.39 6.15 -4.92
C ASP A 13 -5.56 6.74 -3.53
N GLY A 14 -4.44 6.97 -2.84
CA GLY A 14 -4.42 7.43 -1.46
C GLY A 14 -4.67 8.92 -1.26
N LYS A 15 -4.85 9.71 -2.32
CA LYS A 15 -4.88 11.18 -2.30
C LYS A 15 -5.89 11.76 -1.30
N GLU A 16 -7.07 11.16 -1.20
CA GLU A 16 -8.13 11.62 -0.31
C GLU A 16 -8.10 10.98 1.09
N TYR A 17 -7.15 10.08 1.34
CA TYR A 17 -7.11 9.28 2.57
C TYR A 17 -5.98 9.70 3.49
N ASN A 18 -6.23 9.59 4.80
CA ASN A 18 -5.23 9.81 5.85
C ASN A 18 -4.37 8.56 6.08
N GLY A 19 -3.96 7.92 4.99
CA GLY A 19 -3.17 6.71 4.99
C GLY A 19 -3.99 5.43 5.14
N TRP A 20 -3.27 4.34 5.32
CA TRP A 20 -3.85 3.01 5.48
C TRP A 20 -4.58 2.85 6.80
N GLN A 21 -3.92 3.21 7.91
CA GLN A 21 -4.35 2.82 9.25
C GLN A 21 -5.62 3.52 9.71
N LYS A 22 -6.51 2.75 10.29
CA LYS A 22 -7.72 3.22 10.95
C LYS A 22 -7.40 4.21 12.08
N GLN A 23 -8.04 5.36 12.02
CA GLN A 23 -7.93 6.44 13.00
C GLN A 23 -9.31 7.04 13.25
N PRO A 24 -9.63 7.45 14.49
CA PRO A 24 -10.89 8.12 14.78
C PRO A 24 -11.07 9.40 13.95
N ASN A 25 -12.26 9.59 13.40
CA ASN A 25 -12.67 10.81 12.68
C ASN A 25 -11.81 11.17 11.45
N LYS A 26 -11.08 10.19 10.88
CA LYS A 26 -10.30 10.38 9.66
C LYS A 26 -10.64 9.31 8.63
N LEU A 27 -10.81 9.75 7.39
CA LEU A 27 -11.01 8.85 6.27
C LEU A 27 -9.71 8.06 6.02
N ASN A 28 -9.76 6.75 6.02
CA ASN A 28 -8.61 5.86 5.87
C ASN A 28 -8.98 4.59 5.12
N ILE A 29 -7.98 3.97 4.49
CA ILE A 29 -8.19 2.81 3.60
C ILE A 29 -8.73 1.60 4.37
N GLN A 30 -8.11 1.25 5.49
CA GLN A 30 -8.50 0.10 6.32
C GLN A 30 -9.96 0.19 6.77
N GLY A 31 -10.38 1.33 7.32
CA GLY A 31 -11.74 1.52 7.82
C GLY A 31 -12.80 1.45 6.72
N GLU A 32 -12.51 1.99 5.54
CA GLU A 32 -13.42 1.92 4.39
C GLU A 32 -13.64 0.46 3.92
N ILE A 33 -12.58 -0.34 3.87
CA ILE A 33 -12.68 -1.75 3.48
C ILE A 33 -13.39 -2.56 4.57
N GLU A 34 -13.07 -2.36 5.85
CA GLU A 34 -13.76 -3.03 6.97
C GLU A 34 -15.26 -2.74 6.95
N ARG A 35 -15.65 -1.47 6.74
CA ARG A 35 -17.06 -1.08 6.59
C ARG A 35 -17.73 -1.75 5.40
N ALA A 36 -17.06 -1.83 4.26
CA ALA A 36 -17.58 -2.51 3.08
C ALA A 36 -17.80 -4.01 3.32
N ILE A 37 -16.86 -4.69 4.01
CA ILE A 37 -17.00 -6.10 4.38
C ILE A 37 -18.18 -6.29 5.32
N GLN A 38 -18.32 -5.45 6.33
CA GLN A 38 -19.46 -5.50 7.27
C GLN A 38 -20.79 -5.33 6.55
N ASN A 39 -20.88 -4.42 5.58
CA ASN A 39 -22.12 -4.18 4.82
C ASN A 39 -22.56 -5.39 3.99
N ILE A 40 -21.63 -6.19 3.46
CA ILE A 40 -21.97 -7.35 2.62
C ILE A 40 -22.11 -8.67 3.40
N THR A 41 -21.47 -8.78 4.56
CA THR A 41 -21.46 -10.03 5.34
C THR A 41 -22.24 -9.93 6.65
N GLY A 42 -22.48 -8.73 7.16
CA GLY A 42 -23.05 -8.48 8.48
C GLY A 42 -22.02 -8.59 9.62
N GLU A 43 -20.78 -8.98 9.34
CA GLU A 43 -19.77 -9.20 10.37
C GLU A 43 -18.71 -8.11 10.42
N GLN A 44 -18.35 -7.73 11.65
CA GLN A 44 -17.21 -6.86 11.87
C GLN A 44 -15.91 -7.65 11.79
N VAL A 45 -14.96 -7.17 11.01
CA VAL A 45 -13.65 -7.77 10.84
C VAL A 45 -12.56 -6.76 11.17
N GLU A 46 -11.39 -7.27 11.56
CA GLU A 46 -10.16 -6.48 11.66
C GLU A 46 -9.25 -6.84 10.49
N LEU A 47 -8.93 -5.85 9.67
CA LEU A 47 -8.10 -6.02 8.49
C LEU A 47 -6.62 -5.78 8.86
N ILE A 48 -5.80 -6.80 8.61
CA ILE A 48 -4.36 -6.77 8.90
C ILE A 48 -3.60 -6.50 7.59
N GLY A 49 -3.03 -5.31 7.46
CA GLY A 49 -2.21 -4.96 6.30
C GLY A 49 -0.76 -5.43 6.42
N SER A 50 -0.11 -5.70 5.28
CA SER A 50 1.32 -6.07 5.23
C SER A 50 2.22 -4.90 5.65
N GLY A 51 1.77 -3.68 5.48
CA GLY A 51 2.43 -2.46 5.92
C GLY A 51 1.49 -1.28 5.93
N ARG A 52 1.88 -0.25 6.66
CA ARG A 52 1.17 1.02 6.71
C ARG A 52 1.70 1.92 5.59
N THR A 53 0.81 2.67 4.97
CA THR A 53 1.15 3.78 4.09
C THR A 53 0.70 5.08 4.72
N ASP A 54 1.47 6.13 4.55
CA ASP A 54 1.17 7.46 5.07
C ASP A 54 0.05 8.15 4.26
N ALA A 55 -0.43 9.28 4.77
CA ALA A 55 -1.47 10.06 4.10
C ALA A 55 -1.05 10.42 2.65
N GLY A 56 -1.95 10.20 1.71
CA GLY A 56 -1.75 10.49 0.30
C GLY A 56 -0.97 9.44 -0.50
N VAL A 57 -0.38 8.44 0.15
CA VAL A 57 0.38 7.38 -0.54
C VAL A 57 -0.56 6.41 -1.24
N HIS A 58 -0.22 6.07 -2.48
CA HIS A 58 -0.93 5.10 -3.32
C HIS A 58 -0.40 3.69 -3.12
N ALA A 59 -1.13 2.68 -3.62
CA ALA A 59 -0.65 1.32 -3.72
C ALA A 59 -1.23 0.63 -4.97
N PHE A 60 -0.39 -0.12 -5.67
CA PHE A 60 -0.84 -1.01 -6.75
C PHE A 60 -1.25 -2.40 -6.24
N GLY A 61 -0.70 -2.84 -5.12
CA GLY A 61 -0.87 -4.21 -4.63
C GLY A 61 -0.63 -4.36 -3.13
N GLN A 62 -1.27 -3.52 -2.30
CA GLN A 62 -1.28 -3.74 -0.86
C GLN A 62 -1.93 -5.09 -0.56
N VAL A 63 -1.31 -5.86 0.33
CA VAL A 63 -1.85 -7.13 0.79
C VAL A 63 -2.38 -6.97 2.21
N ALA A 64 -3.58 -7.49 2.43
CA ALA A 64 -4.18 -7.55 3.75
C ALA A 64 -4.92 -8.88 3.93
N ASN A 65 -5.15 -9.29 5.17
CA ASN A 65 -6.00 -10.42 5.48
C ASN A 65 -6.90 -10.14 6.67
N PHE A 66 -7.97 -10.89 6.76
CA PHE A 66 -8.91 -10.87 7.87
C PHE A 66 -9.53 -12.26 8.08
N LYS A 67 -9.97 -12.49 9.30
CA LYS A 67 -10.71 -13.73 9.66
C LYS A 67 -12.20 -13.44 9.74
N ILE A 68 -13.00 -14.35 9.22
CA ILE A 68 -14.45 -14.21 9.16
C ILE A 68 -15.14 -15.57 9.27
N ASP A 69 -16.27 -15.62 9.99
CA ASP A 69 -17.16 -16.76 10.07
C ASP A 69 -18.42 -16.53 9.21
N SER A 70 -18.24 -16.55 7.91
CA SER A 70 -19.29 -16.25 6.94
C SER A 70 -19.33 -17.28 5.81
N ASP A 71 -20.53 -17.60 5.35
CA ASP A 71 -20.76 -18.44 4.17
C ASP A 71 -20.75 -17.63 2.86
N PHE A 72 -20.39 -16.34 2.91
CA PHE A 72 -20.31 -15.51 1.72
C PHE A 72 -19.34 -16.12 0.69
N PRO A 73 -19.74 -16.27 -0.59
CA PRO A 73 -18.90 -16.87 -1.62
C PRO A 73 -17.65 -16.02 -1.90
N ILE A 74 -16.47 -16.61 -1.77
CA ILE A 74 -15.19 -15.92 -1.90
C ILE A 74 -14.99 -15.38 -3.31
N GLU A 75 -15.42 -16.13 -4.32
CA GLU A 75 -15.34 -15.73 -5.74
C GLU A 75 -16.18 -14.49 -6.08
N LYS A 76 -17.19 -14.18 -5.28
CA LYS A 76 -18.03 -12.98 -5.41
C LYS A 76 -17.60 -11.83 -4.50
N MET A 77 -16.72 -12.11 -3.56
CA MET A 77 -16.39 -11.17 -2.47
C MET A 77 -15.73 -9.90 -3.00
N ALA A 78 -14.79 -9.98 -3.94
CA ALA A 78 -14.14 -8.81 -4.51
C ALA A 78 -15.15 -7.85 -5.16
N ILE A 79 -16.05 -8.37 -5.98
CA ILE A 79 -17.10 -7.58 -6.65
C ILE A 79 -18.04 -6.95 -5.63
N ALA A 80 -18.46 -7.73 -4.63
CA ALA A 80 -19.36 -7.26 -3.59
C ALA A 80 -18.73 -6.16 -2.72
N ILE A 81 -17.48 -6.32 -2.28
CA ILE A 81 -16.75 -5.29 -1.53
C ILE A 81 -16.61 -4.02 -2.38
N ASN A 82 -16.20 -4.17 -3.66
CA ASN A 82 -16.03 -3.05 -4.58
C ASN A 82 -17.32 -2.28 -4.85
N SER A 83 -18.49 -2.92 -4.76
CA SER A 83 -19.77 -2.24 -4.87
C SER A 83 -20.04 -1.25 -3.73
N GLN A 84 -19.40 -1.45 -2.60
CA GLN A 84 -19.52 -0.61 -1.38
C GLN A 84 -18.41 0.43 -1.26
N LEU A 85 -17.39 0.38 -2.12
CA LEU A 85 -16.23 1.26 -2.08
C LEU A 85 -16.29 2.37 -3.14
N LYS A 86 -15.72 3.53 -2.82
CA LYS A 86 -15.39 4.52 -3.83
C LYS A 86 -14.42 3.93 -4.85
N LYS A 87 -14.42 4.44 -6.08
CA LYS A 87 -13.54 3.96 -7.17
C LYS A 87 -12.04 4.12 -6.86
N SER A 88 -11.69 4.96 -5.90
CA SER A 88 -10.32 5.16 -5.43
C SER A 88 -9.74 3.99 -4.61
N ILE A 89 -10.55 3.02 -4.21
CA ILE A 89 -10.10 1.76 -3.59
C ILE A 89 -10.69 0.60 -4.38
N ARG A 90 -9.87 -0.36 -4.78
CA ARG A 90 -10.31 -1.57 -5.48
C ARG A 90 -9.68 -2.82 -4.90
N ILE A 91 -10.53 -3.77 -4.56
CA ILE A 91 -10.10 -5.14 -4.29
C ILE A 91 -9.85 -5.81 -5.63
N LYS A 92 -8.60 -6.19 -5.89
CA LYS A 92 -8.18 -6.82 -7.15
C LYS A 92 -8.32 -8.32 -7.10
N LYS A 93 -8.14 -8.92 -5.91
CA LYS A 93 -8.21 -10.36 -5.71
C LYS A 93 -8.62 -10.68 -4.28
N THR A 94 -9.39 -11.76 -4.12
CA THR A 94 -9.73 -12.40 -2.85
C THR A 94 -9.30 -13.86 -2.90
N GLU A 95 -8.67 -14.35 -1.84
CA GLU A 95 -8.17 -15.73 -1.74
C GLU A 95 -8.40 -16.25 -0.33
N GLU A 96 -8.92 -17.46 -0.19
CA GLU A 96 -8.84 -18.15 1.09
C GLU A 96 -7.42 -18.68 1.29
N VAL A 97 -6.85 -18.40 2.45
CA VAL A 97 -5.48 -18.78 2.81
C VAL A 97 -5.48 -19.58 4.10
N SER A 98 -4.34 -20.18 4.44
CA SER A 98 -4.20 -20.94 5.68
C SER A 98 -4.50 -20.08 6.90
N GLN A 99 -4.94 -20.72 8.00
CA GLN A 99 -5.28 -20.03 9.25
C GLN A 99 -4.08 -19.31 9.88
N GLU A 100 -2.87 -19.75 9.58
CA GLU A 100 -1.59 -19.22 10.06
C GLU A 100 -1.10 -18.03 9.23
N PHE A 101 -1.66 -17.81 8.03
CA PHE A 101 -1.24 -16.70 7.17
C PHE A 101 -1.50 -15.36 7.86
N HIS A 102 -0.48 -14.52 7.86
CA HIS A 102 -0.52 -13.18 8.42
C HIS A 102 0.18 -12.20 7.50
N SER A 103 -0.55 -11.26 6.90
CA SER A 103 -0.06 -10.34 5.86
C SER A 103 1.20 -9.58 6.27
N ARG A 104 1.35 -9.24 7.55
CA ARG A 104 2.50 -8.49 8.05
C ARG A 104 3.72 -9.39 8.26
N TYR A 105 3.54 -10.57 8.88
CA TYR A 105 4.65 -11.44 9.27
C TYR A 105 5.13 -12.34 8.14
N ASN A 106 4.25 -12.70 7.20
CA ASN A 106 4.59 -13.48 6.01
C ASN A 106 4.98 -12.59 4.80
N CYS A 107 5.14 -11.30 4.99
CA CYS A 107 5.62 -10.40 3.95
C CYS A 107 7.13 -10.59 3.75
N HIS A 108 7.54 -11.05 2.58
CA HIS A 108 8.96 -11.27 2.25
C HIS A 108 9.65 -9.99 1.79
N SER A 109 8.97 -9.18 0.98
CA SER A 109 9.53 -7.93 0.47
C SER A 109 8.41 -6.95 0.11
N LYS A 110 8.79 -5.68 -0.05
CA LYS A 110 7.94 -4.59 -0.53
C LYS A 110 8.72 -3.80 -1.57
N THR A 111 8.04 -3.42 -2.64
CA THR A 111 8.58 -2.52 -3.64
C THR A 111 7.92 -1.15 -3.50
N TYR A 112 8.74 -0.10 -3.47
CA TYR A 112 8.29 1.28 -3.48
C TYR A 112 8.71 1.96 -4.76
N GLN A 113 7.82 2.75 -5.33
CA GLN A 113 8.07 3.53 -6.53
C GLN A 113 7.80 5.01 -6.25
N TYR A 114 8.76 5.85 -6.61
CA TYR A 114 8.59 7.30 -6.64
C TYR A 114 8.57 7.74 -8.10
N VAL A 115 7.52 8.42 -8.51
CA VAL A 115 7.42 9.00 -9.85
C VAL A 115 7.76 10.48 -9.76
N ILE A 116 8.79 10.89 -10.50
CA ILE A 116 9.22 12.30 -10.58
C ILE A 116 8.84 12.83 -11.96
N ASP A 117 8.06 13.89 -11.98
CA ASP A 117 7.80 14.68 -13.18
C ASP A 117 8.87 15.77 -13.28
N ASN A 118 9.83 15.57 -14.17
CA ASN A 118 10.95 16.50 -14.36
C ASN A 118 10.72 17.47 -15.53
N SER A 119 9.49 17.59 -16.01
CA SER A 119 9.14 18.57 -17.03
C SER A 119 9.17 20.00 -16.46
N GLU A 120 9.44 20.99 -17.29
CA GLU A 120 9.52 22.40 -16.87
C GLU A 120 8.18 22.90 -16.30
N GLN A 121 7.07 22.56 -16.92
CA GLN A 121 5.75 23.08 -16.57
C GLN A 121 4.92 22.15 -15.64
N GLY A 122 5.37 20.91 -15.45
CA GLY A 122 4.62 19.88 -14.76
C GLY A 122 3.44 19.32 -15.58
N SER A 123 2.93 18.17 -15.16
CA SER A 123 1.82 17.51 -15.81
C SER A 123 0.49 17.75 -15.09
N ALA A 124 -0.50 18.25 -15.81
CA ALA A 124 -1.86 18.33 -15.31
C ALA A 124 -2.51 16.93 -15.09
N ILE A 125 -2.11 15.95 -15.90
CA ILE A 125 -2.66 14.58 -15.84
C ILE A 125 -2.05 13.80 -14.67
N TYR A 126 -0.72 13.85 -14.51
CA TYR A 126 -0.01 13.09 -13.48
C TYR A 126 0.12 13.83 -12.14
N ARG A 127 -0.47 15.04 -12.01
CA ARG A 127 -0.52 15.74 -10.72
C ARG A 127 -1.15 14.85 -9.64
N GLY A 128 -0.49 14.73 -8.53
CA GLY A 128 -0.92 13.86 -7.42
C GLY A 128 -0.52 12.39 -7.57
N LEU A 129 0.06 12.00 -8.71
CA LEU A 129 0.70 10.70 -8.92
C LEU A 129 2.21 10.81 -9.09
N SER A 130 2.73 12.03 -9.23
CA SER A 130 4.14 12.32 -9.39
C SER A 130 4.57 13.51 -8.53
N TYR A 131 5.86 13.58 -8.22
CA TYR A 131 6.50 14.72 -7.59
C TYR A 131 7.13 15.62 -8.67
N HIS A 132 6.61 16.82 -8.81
CA HIS A 132 7.12 17.77 -9.82
C HIS A 132 8.41 18.42 -9.35
N VAL A 133 9.48 18.24 -10.12
CA VAL A 133 10.81 18.84 -9.92
C VAL A 133 11.25 19.46 -11.25
N PRO A 134 11.05 20.79 -11.44
CA PRO A 134 11.37 21.44 -12.72
C PRO A 134 12.88 21.65 -12.96
N GLN A 135 13.69 21.53 -11.91
CA GLN A 135 15.14 21.63 -12.04
C GLN A 135 15.70 20.43 -12.78
N GLU A 136 16.72 20.64 -13.60
CA GLU A 136 17.41 19.56 -14.30
C GLU A 136 17.95 18.53 -13.32
N LEU A 137 17.64 17.26 -13.57
CA LEU A 137 18.09 16.12 -12.77
C LEU A 137 19.12 15.30 -13.55
N ASP A 138 20.24 15.03 -12.90
CA ASP A 138 21.28 14.15 -13.43
C ASP A 138 20.93 12.70 -13.11
N VAL A 139 20.23 12.03 -14.04
CA VAL A 139 19.75 10.65 -13.88
C VAL A 139 20.89 9.66 -13.67
N GLU A 140 22.05 9.87 -14.31
CA GLU A 140 23.22 8.99 -14.13
C GLU A 140 23.77 9.07 -12.70
N LYS A 141 23.88 10.27 -12.15
CA LYS A 141 24.30 10.46 -10.75
C LYS A 141 23.24 9.90 -9.78
N MET A 142 21.96 10.07 -10.05
CA MET A 142 20.90 9.49 -9.26
C MET A 142 20.96 7.97 -9.28
N GLN A 143 21.13 7.35 -10.45
CA GLN A 143 21.30 5.91 -10.59
C GLN A 143 22.54 5.41 -9.83
N LYS A 144 23.65 6.11 -9.90
CA LYS A 144 24.84 5.79 -9.11
C LYS A 144 24.56 5.90 -7.59
N ALA A 145 23.86 6.95 -7.19
CA ALA A 145 23.57 7.19 -5.78
C ALA A 145 22.69 6.10 -5.16
N VAL A 146 21.64 5.63 -5.85
CA VAL A 146 20.75 4.60 -5.28
C VAL A 146 21.42 3.24 -5.11
N THR A 147 22.51 2.95 -5.83
CA THR A 147 23.26 1.71 -5.62
C THR A 147 23.86 1.59 -4.22
N TYR A 148 24.13 2.72 -3.57
CA TYR A 148 24.63 2.74 -2.18
C TYR A 148 23.60 2.28 -1.16
N PHE A 149 22.31 2.29 -1.48
CA PHE A 149 21.26 1.79 -0.61
C PHE A 149 21.10 0.26 -0.65
N VAL A 150 21.59 -0.39 -1.70
CA VAL A 150 21.47 -1.85 -1.83
C VAL A 150 22.30 -2.56 -0.78
N GLY A 151 21.74 -3.60 -0.18
CA GLY A 151 22.33 -4.35 0.92
C GLY A 151 21.69 -4.06 2.27
N GLU A 152 22.34 -4.53 3.32
CA GLU A 152 21.92 -4.29 4.71
C GLU A 152 22.57 -3.01 5.25
N HIS A 153 21.73 -2.07 5.70
CA HIS A 153 22.18 -0.78 6.23
C HIS A 153 21.32 -0.34 7.40
N ASP A 154 21.89 0.48 8.26
CA ASP A 154 21.15 1.26 9.25
C ASP A 154 20.66 2.57 8.62
N PHE A 155 19.35 2.67 8.43
CA PHE A 155 18.67 3.83 7.85
C PHE A 155 18.18 4.83 8.90
N SER A 156 18.83 4.91 10.07
CA SER A 156 18.44 5.85 11.14
C SER A 156 18.39 7.30 10.67
N SER A 157 19.29 7.71 9.76
CA SER A 157 19.33 9.07 9.20
C SER A 157 18.14 9.40 8.28
N PHE A 158 17.41 8.39 7.83
CA PHE A 158 16.22 8.54 6.96
C PHE A 158 14.90 8.33 7.71
N LYS A 159 14.98 8.09 9.02
CA LYS A 159 13.82 7.78 9.84
C LYS A 159 13.07 9.04 10.23
N SER A 160 11.74 9.03 10.04
CA SER A 160 10.88 10.07 10.59
C SER A 160 10.79 9.98 12.11
N SER A 161 10.64 11.13 12.77
CA SER A 161 10.41 11.18 14.22
C SER A 161 9.08 10.48 14.58
N GLY A 162 9.04 9.80 15.74
CA GLY A 162 7.81 9.18 16.25
C GLY A 162 7.48 7.80 15.67
N THR A 163 8.40 7.16 14.93
CA THR A 163 8.14 5.80 14.44
C THR A 163 8.24 4.78 15.58
N SER A 164 7.33 3.80 15.60
CA SER A 164 7.31 2.68 16.57
C SER A 164 8.26 1.53 16.21
N SER A 165 9.07 1.67 15.17
CA SER A 165 9.99 0.61 14.73
C SER A 165 11.14 0.42 15.72
N LYS A 166 11.35 -0.82 16.18
CA LYS A 166 12.40 -1.17 17.12
C LYS A 166 13.82 -1.12 16.52
N SER A 167 13.94 -1.21 15.19
CA SER A 167 15.20 -1.19 14.48
C SER A 167 15.07 -0.35 13.21
N SER A 168 16.15 0.35 12.85
CA SER A 168 16.29 1.10 11.60
C SER A 168 17.09 0.33 10.54
N VAL A 169 17.58 -0.87 10.88
CA VAL A 169 18.29 -1.73 9.93
C VAL A 169 17.29 -2.34 8.95
N ARG A 170 17.61 -2.23 7.67
CA ARG A 170 16.81 -2.79 6.56
C ARG A 170 17.73 -3.37 5.50
N ILE A 171 17.20 -4.35 4.77
CA ILE A 171 17.87 -4.92 3.61
C ILE A 171 17.12 -4.41 2.37
N ILE A 172 17.84 -3.72 1.50
CA ILE A 172 17.36 -3.33 0.18
C ILE A 172 17.94 -4.29 -0.84
N TYR A 173 17.08 -5.05 -1.49
CA TYR A 173 17.48 -6.08 -2.46
C TYR A 173 17.84 -5.49 -3.81
N ASP A 174 17.14 -4.43 -4.20
CA ASP A 174 17.33 -3.73 -5.48
C ASP A 174 16.87 -2.27 -5.36
N ALA A 175 17.57 -1.38 -6.08
CA ALA A 175 17.20 0.02 -6.20
C ALA A 175 17.74 0.57 -7.51
N ASN A 176 16.85 1.16 -8.33
CA ASN A 176 17.20 1.73 -9.61
C ASN A 176 16.47 3.04 -9.86
N VAL A 177 17.03 3.84 -10.76
CA VAL A 177 16.41 5.05 -11.30
C VAL A 177 16.35 4.89 -12.82
N GLU A 178 15.18 5.05 -13.38
CA GLU A 178 14.95 4.96 -14.81
C GLU A 178 14.34 6.27 -15.31
N LYS A 179 14.78 6.71 -16.48
CA LYS A 179 14.15 7.82 -17.20
C LYS A 179 13.17 7.24 -18.22
N ASP A 180 11.92 7.66 -18.14
CA ASP A 180 10.87 7.31 -19.08
C ASP A 180 10.54 8.53 -19.94
N GLY A 181 10.76 8.41 -21.25
CA GLY A 181 10.58 9.50 -22.20
C GLY A 181 11.83 10.39 -22.41
N GLU A 182 11.63 11.50 -23.14
CA GLU A 182 12.66 12.49 -23.50
C GLU A 182 13.12 13.33 -22.31
#